data_6070afe73ae5dcb180758161f083e36f
#
_entry.id   6070afe73ae5dcb180758161f083e36f
#
_cell.length_a   1.000
_cell.length_b   1.000
_cell.length_c   1.000
_cell.angle_alpha   90.00
_cell.angle_beta   90.00
_cell.angle_gamma   90.00
#
_symmetry.space_group_name_H-M   'P 1'
#
loop_
_entity.id
_entity.type
_entity.pdbx_description
1 polymer ?
#
loop_
_entity_poly.entity_id
_entity_poly.type
_entity_poly.pdbx_seq_one_letter_code
_entity_poly.pdbx_strand_id
1 'polypeptide(L)'
;MPKTSSSISRVLPASLMVMLVLGPAWAQQSPTVRIRGTIEAIDGSLLAVKSREGTEMKVRLTDNVAVFGVAKTAISEIKPGSYIGVSAMPEPDGTQKAIAVQIFPESQRGVAEGFRPWDLRPNSTMTNATVAETVAGTDGQIILVKYKDGEKKVLVPPDTPIVSFVAGDKSELKPGAKIIIFSATRKEDGTLEAARVNVGRDGITPPM
;
A
#
# COMPACT_ATOMS: atom_id res chain seq x y z
N MET A 1 -66.88 -62.83 -28.15
CA MET A 1 -65.66 -62.62 -28.87
C MET A 1 -65.03 -61.25 -28.42
N PRO A 2 -64.04 -61.23 -27.57
CA PRO A 2 -63.42 -60.04 -27.10
C PRO A 2 -62.22 -59.66 -28.01
N LYS A 3 -62.13 -58.37 -28.36
CA LYS A 3 -61.01 -57.78 -29.08
C LYS A 3 -59.94 -57.36 -28.07
N THR A 4 -58.75 -57.92 -28.25
CA THR A 4 -57.53 -57.53 -27.52
C THR A 4 -56.96 -56.24 -28.15
N SER A 5 -56.86 -55.20 -27.34
CA SER A 5 -56.16 -53.95 -27.67
C SER A 5 -54.74 -53.98 -27.12
N SER A 6 -53.77 -53.96 -28.00
CA SER A 6 -52.33 -53.93 -27.69
C SER A 6 -51.88 -52.46 -27.50
N SER A 7 -51.51 -52.09 -26.26
CA SER A 7 -50.92 -50.78 -25.95
C SER A 7 -49.42 -50.86 -26.15
N ILE A 8 -48.88 -50.10 -27.10
CA ILE A 8 -47.44 -49.91 -27.31
C ILE A 8 -46.99 -48.76 -26.46
N SER A 9 -46.29 -49.04 -25.36
CA SER A 9 -45.61 -48.02 -24.52
C SER A 9 -44.36 -47.52 -25.23
N ARG A 10 -44.37 -46.24 -25.60
CA ARG A 10 -43.19 -45.54 -26.11
C ARG A 10 -42.37 -45.06 -24.93
N VAL A 11 -41.20 -45.64 -24.70
CA VAL A 11 -40.18 -45.19 -23.79
C VAL A 11 -39.38 -44.05 -24.46
N LEU A 12 -39.52 -42.83 -23.95
CA LEU A 12 -38.63 -41.70 -24.35
C LEU A 12 -37.32 -41.81 -23.57
N PRO A 13 -36.16 -41.68 -24.18
CA PRO A 13 -34.89 -41.54 -23.48
C PRO A 13 -34.78 -40.10 -22.94
N ALA A 14 -34.66 -39.96 -21.63
CA ALA A 14 -34.31 -38.69 -20.98
C ALA A 14 -32.84 -38.41 -21.22
N SER A 15 -32.54 -37.48 -22.11
CA SER A 15 -31.18 -36.96 -22.31
C SER A 15 -30.79 -36.04 -21.16
N LEU A 16 -29.91 -36.53 -20.26
CA LEU A 16 -29.33 -35.77 -19.16
C LEU A 16 -28.30 -34.77 -19.71
N MET A 17 -28.73 -33.52 -19.85
CA MET A 17 -27.85 -32.40 -20.28
C MET A 17 -27.06 -31.92 -19.05
N VAL A 18 -25.80 -32.37 -18.92
CA VAL A 18 -24.85 -31.87 -17.90
C VAL A 18 -24.40 -30.48 -18.31
N MET A 19 -24.98 -29.43 -17.70
CA MET A 19 -24.45 -28.07 -17.79
C MET A 19 -23.18 -27.97 -16.95
N LEU A 20 -22.01 -27.93 -17.61
CA LEU A 20 -20.76 -27.49 -16.97
C LEU A 20 -20.88 -25.98 -16.63
N VAL A 21 -21.11 -25.67 -15.38
CA VAL A 21 -21.04 -24.31 -14.85
C VAL A 21 -19.55 -23.94 -14.73
N LEU A 22 -18.98 -23.30 -15.75
CA LEU A 22 -17.69 -22.63 -15.66
C LEU A 22 -17.87 -21.40 -14.75
N GLY A 23 -17.62 -21.57 -13.45
CA GLY A 23 -17.57 -20.46 -12.50
C GLY A 23 -16.41 -19.51 -12.90
N PRO A 24 -16.58 -18.17 -12.73
CA PRO A 24 -15.48 -17.25 -12.95
C PRO A 24 -14.32 -17.62 -12.02
N ALA A 25 -13.16 -17.92 -12.60
CA ALA A 25 -11.92 -18.08 -11.86
C ALA A 25 -11.57 -16.68 -11.28
N TRP A 26 -11.88 -16.47 -10.02
CA TRP A 26 -11.42 -15.30 -9.29
C TRP A 26 -9.91 -15.40 -9.20
N ALA A 27 -9.21 -14.57 -9.96
CA ALA A 27 -7.76 -14.47 -9.89
C ALA A 27 -7.41 -14.05 -8.46
N GLN A 28 -6.93 -14.99 -7.67
CA GLN A 28 -6.53 -14.78 -6.29
C GLN A 28 -5.29 -13.89 -6.33
N GLN A 29 -5.45 -12.61 -6.01
CA GLN A 29 -4.32 -11.68 -5.92
C GLN A 29 -3.35 -12.22 -4.86
N SER A 30 -2.11 -12.47 -5.26
CA SER A 30 -1.07 -12.92 -4.35
C SER A 30 -0.93 -11.92 -3.19
N PRO A 31 -0.86 -12.40 -1.94
CA PRO A 31 -0.78 -11.52 -0.79
C PRO A 31 0.46 -10.62 -0.89
N THR A 32 0.27 -9.33 -0.71
CA THR A 32 1.35 -8.37 -0.71
C THR A 32 1.90 -8.17 0.70
N VAL A 33 3.22 -7.99 0.79
CA VAL A 33 3.96 -7.77 2.04
C VAL A 33 4.57 -6.39 2.01
N ARG A 34 4.48 -5.66 3.14
CA ARG A 34 5.19 -4.41 3.34
C ARG A 34 6.54 -4.71 3.98
N ILE A 35 7.60 -4.06 3.47
CA ILE A 35 8.96 -4.27 3.95
C ILE A 35 9.52 -2.92 4.41
N ARG A 36 9.97 -2.86 5.65
CA ARG A 36 10.73 -1.76 6.21
C ARG A 36 12.05 -2.33 6.70
N GLY A 37 13.16 -1.87 6.14
CA GLY A 37 14.44 -2.47 6.48
C GLY A 37 15.64 -1.73 5.92
N THR A 38 16.79 -2.39 6.01
CA THR A 38 18.06 -1.94 5.48
C THR A 38 18.55 -2.93 4.45
N ILE A 39 19.05 -2.45 3.32
CA ILE A 39 19.71 -3.29 2.32
C ILE A 39 21.05 -3.73 2.91
N GLU A 40 21.29 -5.03 3.01
CA GLU A 40 22.58 -5.59 3.45
C GLU A 40 23.48 -5.90 2.27
N ALA A 41 22.90 -6.41 1.19
CA ALA A 41 23.63 -6.72 -0.04
C ALA A 41 22.72 -6.56 -1.27
N ILE A 42 23.35 -6.42 -2.43
CA ILE A 42 22.67 -6.40 -3.72
C ILE A 42 23.46 -7.28 -4.70
N ASP A 43 22.75 -8.14 -5.40
CA ASP A 43 23.28 -9.00 -6.46
C ASP A 43 22.35 -8.90 -7.68
N GLY A 44 22.74 -8.10 -8.66
CA GLY A 44 21.92 -7.78 -9.82
C GLY A 44 20.57 -7.16 -9.41
N SER A 45 19.49 -7.89 -9.63
CA SER A 45 18.13 -7.49 -9.24
C SER A 45 17.69 -8.03 -7.86
N LEU A 46 18.53 -8.77 -7.16
CA LEU A 46 18.19 -9.38 -5.88
C LEU A 46 18.77 -8.56 -4.72
N LEU A 47 17.90 -8.07 -3.85
CA LEU A 47 18.27 -7.40 -2.60
C LEU A 47 18.23 -8.40 -1.44
N ALA A 48 19.28 -8.44 -0.63
CA ALA A 48 19.21 -8.97 0.73
C ALA A 48 18.82 -7.82 1.66
N VAL A 49 17.69 -7.93 2.33
CA VAL A 49 17.12 -6.89 3.19
C VAL A 49 16.95 -7.44 4.60
N LYS A 50 17.46 -6.73 5.59
CA LYS A 50 17.15 -6.97 7.00
C LYS A 50 16.02 -6.06 7.44
N SER A 51 14.91 -6.66 7.87
CA SER A 51 13.76 -5.90 8.37
C SER A 51 14.08 -5.17 9.68
N ARG A 52 13.22 -4.24 10.07
CA ARG A 52 13.34 -3.55 11.38
C ARG A 52 13.24 -4.51 12.56
N GLU A 53 12.52 -5.63 12.36
CA GLU A 53 12.34 -6.70 13.34
C GLU A 53 13.51 -7.71 13.34
N GLY A 54 14.52 -7.51 12.46
CA GLY A 54 15.71 -8.35 12.37
C GLY A 54 15.58 -9.54 11.40
N THR A 55 14.46 -9.72 10.72
CA THR A 55 14.25 -10.80 9.76
C THR A 55 14.99 -10.52 8.45
N GLU A 56 15.75 -11.51 7.97
CA GLU A 56 16.40 -11.47 6.66
C GLU A 56 15.41 -11.89 5.57
N MET A 57 15.38 -11.11 4.49
CA MET A 57 14.47 -11.33 3.36
C MET A 57 15.21 -11.15 2.04
N LYS A 58 14.80 -11.93 1.04
CA LYS A 58 15.25 -11.76 -0.35
C LYS A 58 14.14 -11.06 -1.13
N VAL A 59 14.47 -9.94 -1.74
CA VAL A 59 13.55 -9.13 -2.53
C VAL A 59 14.08 -9.00 -3.94
N ARG A 60 13.38 -9.56 -4.90
CA ARG A 60 13.68 -9.42 -6.33
C ARG A 60 13.05 -8.14 -6.85
N LEU A 61 13.84 -7.33 -7.49
CA LEU A 61 13.37 -6.14 -8.19
C LEU A 61 12.88 -6.54 -9.59
N THR A 62 11.75 -5.96 -10.02
CA THR A 62 11.32 -6.08 -11.42
C THR A 62 12.28 -5.31 -12.34
N ASP A 63 12.33 -5.66 -13.64
CA ASP A 63 13.19 -4.99 -14.62
C ASP A 63 12.94 -3.47 -14.67
N ASN A 64 11.67 -3.08 -14.57
CA ASN A 64 11.20 -1.69 -14.59
C ASN A 64 10.93 -1.15 -13.16
N VAL A 65 11.72 -1.57 -12.16
CA VAL A 65 11.53 -1.08 -10.81
C VAL A 65 11.64 0.45 -10.74
N ALA A 66 10.63 1.07 -10.13
CA ALA A 66 10.64 2.50 -9.84
C ALA A 66 11.31 2.76 -8.49
N VAL A 67 12.31 3.62 -8.46
CA VAL A 67 12.99 4.05 -7.23
C VAL A 67 12.59 5.49 -6.92
N PHE A 68 12.23 5.73 -5.65
CA PHE A 68 11.94 7.07 -5.13
C PHE A 68 12.83 7.35 -3.92
N GLY A 69 13.41 8.53 -3.89
CA GLY A 69 14.06 9.04 -2.70
C GLY A 69 13.05 9.54 -1.68
N VAL A 70 13.28 9.25 -0.40
CA VAL A 70 12.52 9.79 0.72
C VAL A 70 13.40 10.87 1.35
N ALA A 71 13.05 12.14 1.12
CA ALA A 71 13.79 13.30 1.60
C ALA A 71 13.03 14.01 2.72
N LYS A 72 13.75 14.51 3.73
CA LYS A 72 13.17 15.35 4.78
C LYS A 72 12.67 16.65 4.19
N THR A 73 11.52 17.11 4.64
CA THR A 73 10.97 18.40 4.24
C THR A 73 10.31 19.10 5.43
N ALA A 74 9.80 20.29 5.22
CA ALA A 74 9.18 21.10 6.26
C ALA A 74 7.64 21.05 6.19
N ILE A 75 6.99 21.31 7.31
CA ILE A 75 5.52 21.41 7.39
C ILE A 75 4.97 22.54 6.50
N SER A 76 5.76 23.58 6.27
CA SER A 76 5.40 24.69 5.38
C SER A 76 5.21 24.28 3.90
N GLU A 77 5.70 23.10 3.51
CA GLU A 77 5.49 22.55 2.17
C GLU A 77 4.11 21.86 2.04
N ILE A 78 3.41 21.64 3.15
CA ILE A 78 2.04 21.14 3.14
C ILE A 78 1.10 22.33 2.92
N LYS A 79 0.57 22.45 1.72
CA LYS A 79 -0.31 23.55 1.30
C LYS A 79 -1.69 23.02 0.90
N PRO A 80 -2.73 23.85 0.93
CA PRO A 80 -4.00 23.50 0.30
C PRO A 80 -3.78 23.00 -1.12
N GLY A 81 -4.41 21.87 -1.46
CA GLY A 81 -4.21 21.17 -2.73
C GLY A 81 -3.08 20.15 -2.75
N SER A 82 -2.15 20.12 -1.76
CA SER A 82 -1.15 19.05 -1.66
C SER A 82 -1.82 17.69 -1.49
N TYR A 83 -1.29 16.65 -2.14
CA TYR A 83 -1.68 15.26 -1.88
C TYR A 83 -0.71 14.65 -0.88
N ILE A 84 -1.21 14.23 0.27
CA ILE A 84 -0.38 13.75 1.38
C ILE A 84 -0.84 12.38 1.88
N GLY A 85 0.09 11.63 2.45
CA GLY A 85 -0.18 10.45 3.25
C GLY A 85 0.16 10.73 4.70
N VAL A 86 -0.76 10.43 5.60
CA VAL A 86 -0.59 10.63 7.04
C VAL A 86 -0.71 9.30 7.74
N SER A 87 0.37 8.84 8.38
CA SER A 87 0.26 7.80 9.38
C SER A 87 -0.04 8.45 10.73
N ALA A 88 -1.05 7.97 11.44
CA ALA A 88 -1.57 8.64 12.63
C ALA A 88 -2.09 7.68 13.69
N MET A 89 -2.25 8.19 14.91
CA MET A 89 -3.04 7.57 15.98
C MET A 89 -4.40 8.29 16.06
N PRO A 90 -5.51 7.55 16.13
CA PRO A 90 -6.82 8.16 16.36
C PRO A 90 -6.91 8.67 17.80
N GLU A 91 -7.42 9.89 17.95
CA GLU A 91 -7.75 10.49 19.24
C GLU A 91 -9.24 10.27 19.58
N PRO A 92 -9.64 10.38 20.87
CA PRO A 92 -11.02 10.14 21.28
C PRO A 92 -12.06 11.06 20.62
N ASP A 93 -11.67 12.26 20.19
CA ASP A 93 -12.53 13.22 19.48
C ASP A 93 -12.63 12.97 17.97
N GLY A 94 -12.02 11.88 17.47
CA GLY A 94 -11.97 11.54 16.05
C GLY A 94 -10.83 12.20 15.26
N THR A 95 -10.10 13.14 15.87
CA THR A 95 -8.88 13.73 15.27
C THR A 95 -7.82 12.65 15.07
N GLN A 96 -7.01 12.79 14.03
CA GLN A 96 -5.90 11.92 13.74
C GLN A 96 -4.59 12.60 14.14
N LYS A 97 -3.92 12.16 15.22
CA LYS A 97 -2.63 12.69 15.63
C LYS A 97 -1.53 12.07 14.79
N ALA A 98 -0.88 12.88 13.95
CA ALA A 98 0.13 12.41 13.03
C ALA A 98 1.35 11.80 13.74
N ILE A 99 1.78 10.65 13.26
CA ILE A 99 3.06 10.01 13.58
C ILE A 99 4.11 10.44 12.54
N ALA A 100 3.71 10.51 11.27
CA ALA A 100 4.51 10.97 10.18
C ALA A 100 3.63 11.45 9.02
N VAL A 101 4.14 12.38 8.22
CA VAL A 101 3.48 12.88 7.01
C VAL A 101 4.40 12.70 5.82
N GLN A 102 3.86 12.21 4.71
CA GLN A 102 4.53 12.15 3.42
C GLN A 102 3.81 13.04 2.41
N ILE A 103 4.57 13.83 1.67
CA ILE A 103 4.05 14.62 0.56
C ILE A 103 4.32 13.85 -0.73
N PHE A 104 3.28 13.56 -1.48
CA PHE A 104 3.40 12.89 -2.78
C PHE A 104 3.72 13.90 -3.89
N PRO A 105 4.56 13.52 -4.86
CA PRO A 105 4.66 14.30 -6.09
C PRO A 105 3.34 14.24 -6.86
N GLU A 106 3.08 15.24 -7.69
CA GLU A 106 1.81 15.34 -8.44
C GLU A 106 1.54 14.10 -9.31
N SER A 107 2.58 13.48 -9.86
CA SER A 107 2.47 12.22 -10.62
C SER A 107 1.94 11.02 -9.82
N GLN A 108 1.87 11.13 -8.50
CA GLN A 108 1.34 10.11 -7.60
C GLN A 108 0.04 10.53 -6.91
N ARG A 109 -0.58 11.64 -7.34
CA ARG A 109 -1.89 12.04 -6.83
C ARG A 109 -2.91 10.92 -7.00
N GLY A 110 -3.71 10.66 -5.97
CA GLY A 110 -4.73 9.61 -5.96
C GLY A 110 -4.20 8.20 -5.62
N VAL A 111 -2.88 8.01 -5.50
CA VAL A 111 -2.32 6.69 -5.12
C VAL A 111 -2.83 6.27 -3.76
N ALA A 112 -3.53 5.12 -3.73
CA ALA A 112 -4.09 4.52 -2.51
C ALA A 112 -4.88 5.54 -1.67
N GLU A 113 -5.70 6.38 -2.33
CA GLU A 113 -6.57 7.36 -1.68
C GLU A 113 -7.50 6.68 -0.67
N GLY A 114 -7.75 7.36 0.45
CA GLY A 114 -8.68 6.91 1.48
C GLY A 114 -8.06 6.75 2.86
N PHE A 115 -8.92 6.29 3.79
CA PHE A 115 -8.59 6.03 5.19
C PHE A 115 -8.62 4.51 5.46
N ARG A 116 -7.61 4.00 6.19
CA ARG A 116 -7.48 2.56 6.48
C ARG A 116 -6.63 2.27 7.71
N PRO A 117 -6.78 1.09 8.34
CA PRO A 117 -5.81 0.61 9.33
C PRO A 117 -4.39 0.57 8.78
N TRP A 118 -3.42 0.78 9.65
CA TRP A 118 -2.00 0.79 9.29
C TRP A 118 -1.17 -0.03 10.27
N ASP A 119 -0.03 -0.54 9.83
CA ASP A 119 0.81 -1.45 10.60
C ASP A 119 2.07 -0.79 11.19
N LEU A 120 2.13 0.54 11.23
CA LEU A 120 3.29 1.24 11.80
C LEU A 120 3.38 1.09 13.32
N ARG A 121 2.22 1.12 13.99
CA ARG A 121 2.00 0.85 15.41
C ARG A 121 0.64 0.17 15.59
N PRO A 122 0.41 -0.55 16.71
CA PRO A 122 -0.93 -1.01 17.05
C PRO A 122 -1.96 0.12 16.99
N ASN A 123 -3.11 -0.12 16.35
CA ASN A 123 -4.20 0.84 16.14
C ASN A 123 -3.86 2.07 15.28
N SER A 124 -2.69 2.13 14.66
CA SER A 124 -2.37 3.23 13.75
C SER A 124 -3.19 3.17 12.47
N THR A 125 -3.35 4.33 11.86
CA THR A 125 -4.12 4.54 10.63
C THR A 125 -3.25 5.16 9.55
N MET A 126 -3.67 5.03 8.30
CA MET A 126 -3.11 5.73 7.15
C MET A 126 -4.23 6.45 6.41
N THR A 127 -4.04 7.73 6.18
CA THR A 127 -4.92 8.54 5.33
C THR A 127 -4.12 9.10 4.17
N ASN A 128 -4.49 8.73 2.94
CA ASN A 128 -3.97 9.37 1.74
C ASN A 128 -5.07 10.26 1.17
N ALA A 129 -4.83 11.55 1.10
CA ALA A 129 -5.87 12.52 0.82
C ALA A 129 -5.31 13.85 0.30
N THR A 130 -6.18 14.68 -0.27
CA THR A 130 -5.87 16.05 -0.63
C THR A 130 -6.07 16.98 0.57
N VAL A 131 -5.11 17.86 0.82
CA VAL A 131 -5.21 18.91 1.82
C VAL A 131 -6.25 19.93 1.39
N ALA A 132 -7.29 20.08 2.17
CA ALA A 132 -8.32 21.11 1.94
C ALA A 132 -7.94 22.42 2.61
N GLU A 133 -7.46 22.35 3.87
CA GLU A 133 -7.15 23.51 4.69
C GLU A 133 -6.02 23.20 5.68
N THR A 134 -5.28 24.23 6.03
CA THR A 134 -4.27 24.18 7.09
C THR A 134 -4.47 25.35 8.06
N VAL A 135 -4.49 25.07 9.34
CA VAL A 135 -4.71 26.08 10.40
C VAL A 135 -3.65 25.91 11.48
N ALA A 136 -3.04 27.01 11.91
CA ALA A 136 -2.15 26.98 13.06
C ALA A 136 -2.93 26.65 14.34
N GLY A 137 -2.43 25.71 15.13
CA GLY A 137 -3.00 25.32 16.41
C GLY A 137 -1.99 25.46 17.53
N THR A 138 -2.44 25.37 18.77
CA THR A 138 -1.61 25.53 19.99
C THR A 138 -0.55 24.42 20.09
N ASP A 139 -0.95 23.18 19.74
CA ASP A 139 -0.11 21.97 19.91
C ASP A 139 0.47 21.46 18.58
N GLY A 140 0.48 22.30 17.57
CA GLY A 140 0.92 21.96 16.21
C GLY A 140 0.00 22.52 15.14
N GLN A 141 0.19 22.05 13.89
CA GLN A 141 -0.67 22.45 12.79
C GLN A 141 -1.85 21.49 12.65
N ILE A 142 -3.03 22.05 12.44
CA ILE A 142 -4.24 21.30 12.13
C ILE A 142 -4.42 21.31 10.60
N ILE A 143 -4.57 20.13 10.01
CA ILE A 143 -4.79 19.95 8.60
C ILE A 143 -6.13 19.24 8.39
N LEU A 144 -7.00 19.82 7.58
CA LEU A 144 -8.18 19.15 7.09
C LEU A 144 -7.84 18.48 5.75
N VAL A 145 -8.02 17.17 5.69
CA VAL A 145 -7.77 16.38 4.47
C VAL A 145 -9.05 15.76 3.95
N LYS A 146 -9.24 15.79 2.63
CA LYS A 146 -10.42 15.22 1.95
C LYS A 146 -10.02 14.13 0.99
N TYR A 147 -10.78 13.06 0.99
CA TYR A 147 -10.69 11.93 0.07
C TYR A 147 -12.10 11.53 -0.39
N LYS A 148 -12.19 10.66 -1.39
CA LYS A 148 -13.45 10.30 -2.05
C LYS A 148 -14.61 10.00 -1.08
N ASP A 149 -14.35 9.27 0.00
CA ASP A 149 -15.39 8.75 0.90
C ASP A 149 -15.48 9.50 2.23
N GLY A 150 -14.81 10.67 2.34
CA GLY A 150 -14.89 11.46 3.56
C GLY A 150 -13.75 12.45 3.78
N GLU A 151 -13.62 12.88 5.03
CA GLU A 151 -12.58 13.81 5.46
C GLU A 151 -12.02 13.42 6.83
N LYS A 152 -10.85 13.91 7.14
CA LYS A 152 -10.21 13.77 8.45
C LYS A 152 -9.55 15.07 8.88
N LYS A 153 -9.72 15.38 10.18
CA LYS A 153 -8.95 16.39 10.87
C LYS A 153 -7.66 15.74 11.37
N VAL A 154 -6.52 16.32 11.02
CA VAL A 154 -5.20 15.80 11.38
C VAL A 154 -4.50 16.86 12.23
N LEU A 155 -4.08 16.49 13.42
CA LEU A 155 -3.15 17.26 14.23
C LEU A 155 -1.73 16.81 13.87
N VAL A 156 -0.89 17.74 13.45
CA VAL A 156 0.54 17.51 13.16
C VAL A 156 1.38 18.20 14.22
N PRO A 157 1.85 17.49 15.26
CA PRO A 157 2.77 18.03 16.25
C PRO A 157 4.05 18.59 15.63
N PRO A 158 4.75 19.54 16.30
CA PRO A 158 5.94 20.20 15.75
C PRO A 158 7.11 19.26 15.43
N ASP A 159 7.22 18.16 16.16
CA ASP A 159 8.27 17.14 16.04
C ASP A 159 7.91 16.01 15.04
N THR A 160 6.74 16.09 14.42
CA THR A 160 6.31 15.09 13.44
C THR A 160 7.26 15.07 12.23
N PRO A 161 7.85 13.89 11.90
CA PRO A 161 8.67 13.79 10.71
C PRO A 161 7.82 13.98 9.44
N ILE A 162 8.27 14.93 8.61
CA ILE A 162 7.64 15.23 7.32
C ILE A 162 8.64 14.92 6.23
N VAL A 163 8.22 14.14 5.26
CA VAL A 163 9.06 13.73 4.14
C VAL A 163 8.34 13.97 2.82
N SER A 164 9.11 14.11 1.76
CA SER A 164 8.62 14.14 0.38
C SER A 164 9.17 12.97 -0.41
N PHE A 165 8.38 12.45 -1.34
CA PHE A 165 8.87 11.51 -2.34
C PHE A 165 9.38 12.29 -3.54
N VAL A 166 10.62 12.02 -3.91
CA VAL A 166 11.29 12.63 -5.05
C VAL A 166 11.77 11.55 -6.02
N ALA A 167 12.02 11.88 -7.26
CA ALA A 167 12.59 10.93 -8.21
C ALA A 167 13.90 10.37 -7.65
N GLY A 168 14.06 9.06 -7.72
CA GLY A 168 15.24 8.33 -7.29
C GLY A 168 15.86 7.55 -8.45
N ASP A 169 17.03 6.98 -8.19
CA ASP A 169 17.77 6.16 -9.13
C ASP A 169 18.16 4.81 -8.51
N LYS A 170 18.34 3.77 -9.37
CA LYS A 170 18.76 2.43 -8.93
C LYS A 170 20.09 2.44 -8.17
N SER A 171 20.98 3.37 -8.42
CA SER A 171 22.26 3.52 -7.70
C SER A 171 22.09 3.88 -6.21
N GLU A 172 20.91 4.37 -5.81
CA GLU A 172 20.57 4.60 -4.41
C GLU A 172 20.33 3.28 -3.64
N LEU A 173 20.04 2.20 -4.36
CA LEU A 173 19.88 0.86 -3.79
C LEU A 173 21.27 0.27 -3.53
N LYS A 174 21.84 0.53 -2.36
CA LYS A 174 23.18 0.08 -1.97
C LYS A 174 23.19 -0.43 -0.53
N PRO A 175 24.17 -1.24 -0.14
CA PRO A 175 24.31 -1.68 1.25
C PRO A 175 24.27 -0.50 2.23
N GLY A 176 23.54 -0.66 3.33
CA GLY A 176 23.28 0.36 4.33
C GLY A 176 22.11 1.30 4.02
N ALA A 177 21.55 1.28 2.81
CA ALA A 177 20.39 2.10 2.48
C ALA A 177 19.14 1.62 3.23
N LYS A 178 18.45 2.55 3.88
CA LYS A 178 17.20 2.30 4.59
C LYS A 178 16.04 2.46 3.62
N ILE A 179 15.18 1.44 3.54
CA ILE A 179 14.12 1.38 2.54
C ILE A 179 12.75 1.13 3.14
N ILE A 180 11.73 1.53 2.38
CA ILE A 180 10.38 1.01 2.51
C ILE A 180 9.85 0.56 1.15
N ILE A 181 9.29 -0.66 1.13
CA ILE A 181 8.52 -1.21 0.02
C ILE A 181 7.10 -1.38 0.52
N PHE A 182 6.15 -0.64 -0.05
CA PHE A 182 4.75 -0.66 0.41
C PHE A 182 4.01 -1.92 -0.02
N SER A 183 4.44 -2.55 -1.12
CA SER A 183 3.78 -3.73 -1.67
C SER A 183 4.81 -4.58 -2.41
N ALA A 184 5.22 -5.67 -1.79
CA ALA A 184 6.00 -6.74 -2.42
C ALA A 184 5.12 -7.98 -2.56
N THR A 185 5.12 -8.61 -3.72
CA THR A 185 4.34 -9.81 -3.99
C THR A 185 5.15 -11.03 -3.58
N ARG A 186 4.55 -11.94 -2.80
CA ARG A 186 5.18 -13.20 -2.47
C ARG A 186 5.08 -14.17 -3.65
N LYS A 187 6.22 -14.73 -4.06
CA LYS A 187 6.31 -15.75 -5.10
C LYS A 187 6.26 -17.15 -4.49
N GLU A 188 6.01 -18.15 -5.34
CA GLU A 188 5.92 -19.56 -4.92
C GLU A 188 7.24 -20.10 -4.33
N ASP A 189 8.39 -19.59 -4.80
CA ASP A 189 9.72 -19.93 -4.27
C ASP A 189 10.04 -19.25 -2.93
N GLY A 190 9.07 -18.51 -2.35
CA GLY A 190 9.22 -17.79 -1.09
C GLY A 190 9.92 -16.43 -1.22
N THR A 191 10.46 -16.06 -2.40
CA THR A 191 11.00 -14.73 -2.63
C THR A 191 9.90 -13.67 -2.68
N LEU A 192 10.28 -12.43 -2.42
CA LEU A 192 9.41 -11.28 -2.54
C LEU A 192 9.79 -10.51 -3.80
N GLU A 193 8.81 -10.06 -4.57
CA GLU A 193 9.04 -9.25 -5.78
C GLU A 193 8.51 -7.84 -5.59
N ALA A 194 9.34 -6.84 -5.93
CA ALA A 194 8.99 -5.44 -5.79
C ALA A 194 9.17 -4.67 -7.10
N ALA A 195 8.11 -3.95 -7.50
CA ALA A 195 8.12 -3.03 -8.64
C ALA A 195 8.41 -1.58 -8.22
N ARG A 196 8.48 -1.29 -6.90
CA ARG A 196 8.79 0.03 -6.36
C ARG A 196 9.55 -0.10 -5.06
N VAL A 197 10.60 0.73 -4.91
CA VAL A 197 11.38 0.86 -3.68
C VAL A 197 11.51 2.34 -3.34
N ASN A 198 11.30 2.69 -2.07
CA ASN A 198 11.52 4.04 -1.58
C ASN A 198 12.72 4.02 -0.64
N VAL A 199 13.71 4.87 -0.93
CA VAL A 199 15.02 4.88 -0.26
C VAL A 199 15.16 6.15 0.56
N GLY A 200 15.51 6.01 1.83
CA GLY A 200 15.82 7.15 2.69
C GLY A 200 17.11 7.84 2.26
N ARG A 201 17.04 9.13 1.96
CA ARG A 201 18.21 9.98 1.66
C ARG A 201 18.78 10.57 2.94
N ASP A 202 20.05 10.94 2.91
CA ASP A 202 20.75 11.59 4.03
C ASP A 202 20.61 10.85 5.37
N GLY A 203 20.63 9.52 5.31
CA GLY A 203 20.52 8.65 6.48
C GLY A 203 19.12 8.54 7.08
N ILE A 204 18.09 9.16 6.47
CA ILE A 204 16.70 9.05 6.95
C ILE A 204 16.23 7.60 6.90
N THR A 205 15.63 7.16 7.99
CA THR A 205 14.77 5.96 7.98
C THR A 205 13.39 6.40 7.52
N PRO A 206 12.86 5.87 6.38
CA PRO A 206 11.50 6.19 5.95
C PRO A 206 10.50 6.00 7.10
N PRO A 207 9.74 7.04 7.50
CA PRO A 207 9.02 7.03 8.77
C PRO A 207 7.63 6.35 8.71
N MET A 208 7.24 5.78 7.53
CA MET A 208 5.92 5.17 7.29
C MET A 208 5.87 3.69 7.68
#